data_23441f6713b96bc333df2b16dcb67868
#
_entry.id   23441f6713b96bc333df2b16dcb67868
#
_cell.length_a   1.000
_cell.length_b   1.000
_cell.length_c   1.000
_cell.angle_alpha   90.00
_cell.angle_beta   90.00
_cell.angle_gamma   90.00
#
_symmetry.space_group_name_H-M   'P 1'
#
loop_
_entity.id
_entity.type
_entity.pdbx_description
1 polymer ?
#
loop_
_entity_poly.entity_id
_entity_poly.type
_entity_poly.pdbx_seq_one_letter_code
_entity_poly.pdbx_strand_id
1 'polypeptide(L)'
;MNIIRYIFVIILSITIGFFAFRFYDNFSESSEINTFLEEAYVISSLHQDASKKYDKLINFDELNRDEFESTFIEIIRDAQEANNILIYSESSYMGTERELLEIATTSWLKGLETFQVSILNLVDQEYSQLLEESIAESITSLSVGDKAYSNFLSEIKITSDNENLFLPDFFNIEYTGIESNAYQFAELIVDRAIENKSGLFLRRDISVTGVEFVPESIAITEEGYRVLLDQPTSLQLVIANE
;
A
#
# COMPACT_ATOMS: atom_id res chain seq x y z
N MET A 1 43.37 -50.18 32.99
CA MET A 1 43.61 -48.70 32.82
C MET A 1 43.09 -48.14 31.49
N ASN A 2 42.84 -48.94 30.45
CA ASN A 2 42.41 -48.45 29.12
C ASN A 2 40.93 -48.12 29.03
N ILE A 3 40.00 -48.83 29.72
CA ILE A 3 38.56 -48.69 29.62
C ILE A 3 38.12 -47.29 30.13
N ILE A 4 38.69 -46.83 31.23
CA ILE A 4 38.37 -45.50 31.81
C ILE A 4 38.76 -44.36 30.84
N ARG A 5 39.87 -44.52 30.11
CA ARG A 5 40.26 -43.54 29.07
C ARG A 5 39.27 -43.52 27.90
N TYR A 6 38.78 -44.66 27.46
CA TYR A 6 37.76 -44.71 26.38
C TYR A 6 36.44 -44.10 26.81
N ILE A 7 35.98 -44.37 28.03
CA ILE A 7 34.76 -43.73 28.57
C ILE A 7 34.92 -42.21 28.65
N PHE A 8 36.08 -41.74 29.13
CA PHE A 8 36.36 -40.30 29.20
C PHE A 8 36.37 -39.60 27.83
N VAL A 9 36.97 -40.25 26.81
CA VAL A 9 36.99 -39.72 25.43
C VAL A 9 35.59 -39.69 24.85
N ILE A 10 34.75 -40.70 25.08
CA ILE A 10 33.36 -40.72 24.61
C ILE A 10 32.55 -39.60 25.24
N ILE A 11 32.64 -39.43 26.57
CA ILE A 11 31.90 -38.37 27.29
C ILE A 11 32.36 -36.99 26.80
N LEU A 12 33.66 -36.81 26.63
CA LEU A 12 34.23 -35.56 26.13
C LEU A 12 33.73 -35.22 24.71
N SER A 13 33.70 -36.26 23.82
CA SER A 13 33.21 -36.07 22.44
C SER A 13 31.72 -35.74 22.39
N ILE A 14 30.89 -36.36 23.24
CA ILE A 14 29.47 -36.06 23.35
C ILE A 14 29.28 -34.62 23.88
N THR A 15 30.06 -34.20 24.89
CA THR A 15 30.00 -32.87 25.47
C THR A 15 30.38 -31.80 24.43
N ILE A 16 31.49 -32.03 23.71
CA ILE A 16 31.94 -31.11 22.64
C ILE A 16 30.89 -31.04 21.51
N GLY A 17 30.34 -32.18 21.10
CA GLY A 17 29.28 -32.25 20.07
C GLY A 17 28.02 -31.51 20.51
N PHE A 18 27.61 -31.67 21.77
CA PHE A 18 26.46 -30.97 22.31
C PHE A 18 26.70 -29.44 22.38
N PHE A 19 27.87 -28.97 22.82
CA PHE A 19 28.21 -27.55 22.84
C PHE A 19 28.34 -26.97 21.43
N ALA A 20 28.94 -27.71 20.48
CA ALA A 20 29.05 -27.29 19.10
C ALA A 20 27.66 -27.17 18.43
N PHE A 21 26.78 -28.12 18.70
CA PHE A 21 25.37 -28.09 18.22
C PHE A 21 24.62 -26.88 18.80
N ARG A 22 24.70 -26.67 20.12
CA ARG A 22 24.07 -25.50 20.77
C ARG A 22 24.64 -24.16 20.27
N PHE A 23 25.94 -24.12 20.00
CA PHE A 23 26.58 -22.90 19.46
C PHE A 23 26.13 -22.65 18.02
N TYR A 24 26.01 -23.70 17.21
CA TYR A 24 25.52 -23.59 15.84
C TYR A 24 24.05 -23.18 15.79
N ASP A 25 23.19 -23.77 16.62
CA ASP A 25 21.78 -23.42 16.72
C ASP A 25 21.59 -21.94 17.11
N ASN A 26 22.25 -21.50 18.18
CA ASN A 26 22.16 -20.11 18.62
C ASN A 26 22.74 -19.11 17.58
N PHE A 27 23.76 -19.50 16.83
CA PHE A 27 24.34 -18.64 15.81
C PHE A 27 23.43 -18.57 14.57
N SER A 28 22.79 -19.65 14.19
CA SER A 28 21.83 -19.70 13.09
C SER A 28 20.59 -18.86 13.43
N GLU A 29 20.02 -19.02 14.60
CA GLU A 29 18.84 -18.28 15.06
C GLU A 29 19.10 -16.77 15.15
N SER A 30 20.25 -16.37 15.69
CA SER A 30 20.69 -14.97 15.72
C SER A 30 20.90 -14.39 14.31
N SER A 31 21.35 -15.18 13.35
CA SER A 31 21.50 -14.73 11.95
C SER A 31 20.14 -14.49 11.29
N GLU A 32 19.17 -15.36 11.52
CA GLU A 32 17.84 -15.27 10.92
C GLU A 32 17.03 -14.08 11.44
N ILE A 33 17.10 -13.82 12.77
CA ILE A 33 16.42 -12.67 13.34
C ILE A 33 17.07 -11.35 12.86
N ASN A 34 18.38 -11.31 12.67
CA ASN A 34 19.04 -10.12 12.11
C ASN A 34 18.61 -9.86 10.67
N THR A 35 18.51 -10.90 9.83
CA THR A 35 17.98 -10.76 8.46
C THR A 35 16.55 -10.25 8.49
N PHE A 36 15.71 -10.79 9.36
CA PHE A 36 14.33 -10.29 9.54
C PHE A 36 14.28 -8.83 9.99
N LEU A 37 15.17 -8.39 10.91
CA LEU A 37 15.23 -7.01 11.34
C LEU A 37 15.63 -6.04 10.22
N GLU A 38 16.56 -6.45 9.34
CA GLU A 38 16.93 -5.67 8.15
C GLU A 38 15.75 -5.54 7.18
N GLU A 39 15.04 -6.63 6.90
CA GLU A 39 13.84 -6.63 6.07
C GLU A 39 12.73 -5.75 6.70
N ALA A 40 12.48 -5.89 7.99
CA ALA A 40 11.50 -5.10 8.72
C ALA A 40 11.82 -3.60 8.71
N TYR A 41 13.11 -3.23 8.74
CA TYR A 41 13.53 -1.85 8.61
C TYR A 41 13.22 -1.27 7.23
N VAL A 42 13.49 -2.02 6.15
CA VAL A 42 13.14 -1.60 4.78
C VAL A 42 11.64 -1.43 4.64
N ILE A 43 10.85 -2.38 5.15
CA ILE A 43 9.38 -2.32 5.18
C ILE A 43 8.91 -1.06 5.90
N SER A 44 9.47 -0.76 7.05
CA SER A 44 9.10 0.43 7.83
C SER A 44 9.43 1.73 7.08
N SER A 45 10.54 1.77 6.34
CA SER A 45 10.91 2.93 5.51
C SER A 45 9.92 3.16 4.38
N LEU A 46 9.52 2.11 3.66
CA LEU A 46 8.54 2.18 2.58
C LEU A 46 7.18 2.70 3.10
N HIS A 47 6.70 2.16 4.21
CA HIS A 47 5.44 2.59 4.80
C HIS A 47 5.50 3.99 5.42
N GLN A 48 6.66 4.44 5.93
CA GLN A 48 6.82 5.81 6.39
C GLN A 48 6.63 6.82 5.25
N ASP A 49 7.22 6.54 4.10
CA ASP A 49 7.08 7.42 2.93
C ASP A 49 5.66 7.37 2.37
N ALA A 50 5.06 6.18 2.31
CA ALA A 50 3.67 6.00 1.90
C ALA A 50 2.68 6.72 2.84
N SER A 51 2.84 6.62 4.17
CA SER A 51 1.96 7.27 5.14
C SER A 51 2.03 8.79 5.08
N LYS A 52 3.22 9.36 4.85
CA LYS A 52 3.37 10.82 4.67
C LYS A 52 2.70 11.33 3.39
N LYS A 53 2.76 10.56 2.30
CA LYS A 53 2.06 10.88 1.05
C LYS A 53 0.55 10.78 1.25
N TYR A 54 0.09 9.72 1.91
CA TYR A 54 -1.32 9.50 2.23
C TYR A 54 -1.90 10.65 3.08
N ASP A 55 -1.21 11.07 4.14
CA ASP A 55 -1.64 12.18 5.00
C ASP A 55 -1.85 13.49 4.23
N LYS A 56 -1.01 13.77 3.23
CA LYS A 56 -1.21 14.92 2.34
C LYS A 56 -2.43 14.76 1.44
N LEU A 57 -2.66 13.56 0.92
CA LEU A 57 -3.77 13.30 0.01
C LEU A 57 -5.14 13.37 0.67
N ILE A 58 -5.29 12.93 1.92
CA ILE A 58 -6.57 12.95 2.63
C ILE A 58 -7.05 14.35 3.04
N ASN A 59 -6.18 15.35 2.92
CA ASN A 59 -6.57 16.75 3.11
C ASN A 59 -7.23 17.33 1.86
N PHE A 60 -7.03 16.74 0.68
CA PHE A 60 -7.59 17.15 -0.62
C PHE A 60 -7.31 18.59 -1.03
N ASP A 61 -6.40 19.29 -0.34
CA ASP A 61 -6.10 20.70 -0.59
C ASP A 61 -5.44 20.86 -1.97
N GLU A 62 -6.09 21.63 -2.86
CA GLU A 62 -5.59 22.02 -4.19
C GLU A 62 -5.19 20.83 -5.11
N LEU A 63 -5.64 19.60 -4.81
CA LEU A 63 -5.33 18.42 -5.61
C LEU A 63 -6.15 18.38 -6.90
N ASN A 64 -5.49 18.05 -8.00
CA ASN A 64 -6.16 17.62 -9.22
C ASN A 64 -6.19 16.08 -9.33
N ARG A 65 -7.02 15.57 -10.25
CA ARG A 65 -7.22 14.14 -10.45
C ARG A 65 -5.93 13.39 -10.74
N ASP A 66 -5.12 13.90 -11.66
CA ASP A 66 -3.91 13.21 -12.12
C ASP A 66 -2.88 13.13 -10.99
N GLU A 67 -2.74 14.20 -10.20
CA GLU A 67 -1.87 14.22 -9.04
C GLU A 67 -2.34 13.25 -7.96
N PHE A 68 -3.65 13.20 -7.69
CA PHE A 68 -4.24 12.26 -6.75
C PHE A 68 -3.97 10.82 -7.17
N GLU A 69 -4.29 10.46 -8.41
CA GLU A 69 -4.12 9.09 -8.93
C GLU A 69 -2.64 8.69 -8.98
N SER A 70 -1.76 9.55 -9.48
CA SER A 70 -0.33 9.25 -9.58
C SER A 70 0.31 9.05 -8.21
N THR A 71 -0.03 9.90 -7.24
CA THR A 71 0.49 9.77 -5.87
C THR A 71 -0.06 8.51 -5.18
N PHE A 72 -1.34 8.17 -5.41
CA PHE A 72 -1.91 6.93 -4.87
C PHE A 72 -1.28 5.67 -5.47
N ILE A 73 -0.98 5.68 -6.77
CA ILE A 73 -0.25 4.58 -7.43
C ILE A 73 1.13 4.38 -6.77
N GLU A 74 1.83 5.45 -6.44
CA GLU A 74 3.11 5.35 -5.72
C GLU A 74 2.94 4.77 -4.32
N ILE A 75 1.94 5.24 -3.55
CA ILE A 75 1.64 4.74 -2.20
C ILE A 75 1.35 3.23 -2.23
N ILE A 76 0.49 2.79 -3.15
CA ILE A 76 0.12 1.38 -3.28
C ILE A 76 1.32 0.55 -3.72
N ARG A 77 2.13 1.04 -4.65
CA ARG A 77 3.36 0.36 -5.08
C ARG A 77 4.32 0.16 -3.91
N ASP A 78 4.58 1.19 -3.12
CA ASP A 78 5.47 1.13 -1.97
C ASP A 78 4.92 0.13 -0.91
N ALA A 79 3.60 0.11 -0.69
CA ALA A 79 2.94 -0.86 0.20
C ALA A 79 2.97 -2.30 -0.34
N GLN A 80 2.82 -2.50 -1.66
CA GLN A 80 2.95 -3.81 -2.30
C GLN A 80 4.38 -4.32 -2.23
N GLU A 81 5.38 -3.46 -2.45
CA GLU A 81 6.80 -3.81 -2.31
C GLU A 81 7.11 -4.25 -0.88
N ALA A 82 6.63 -3.50 0.13
CA ALA A 82 6.77 -3.86 1.53
C ALA A 82 6.15 -5.24 1.85
N ASN A 83 4.95 -5.51 1.35
CA ASN A 83 4.29 -6.80 1.54
C ASN A 83 5.05 -7.95 0.83
N ASN A 84 5.60 -7.69 -0.37
CA ASN A 84 6.38 -8.67 -1.12
C ASN A 84 7.70 -9.03 -0.41
N ILE A 85 8.35 -8.09 0.29
CA ILE A 85 9.54 -8.39 1.09
C ILE A 85 9.23 -9.49 2.12
N LEU A 86 8.09 -9.43 2.81
CA LEU A 86 7.69 -10.49 3.76
C LEU A 86 7.34 -11.82 3.09
N ILE A 87 6.64 -11.78 1.95
CA ILE A 87 6.24 -12.99 1.22
C ILE A 87 7.47 -13.74 0.69
N TYR A 88 8.47 -13.03 0.20
CA TYR A 88 9.68 -13.57 -0.38
C TYR A 88 10.90 -13.44 0.54
N SER A 89 10.66 -13.27 1.85
CA SER A 89 11.69 -13.10 2.86
C SER A 89 12.72 -14.22 2.81
N GLU A 90 13.99 -13.85 2.92
CA GLU A 90 15.10 -14.77 3.05
C GLU A 90 15.24 -15.31 4.48
N SER A 91 14.61 -14.65 5.45
CA SER A 91 14.61 -15.06 6.85
C SER A 91 13.58 -16.17 7.09
N SER A 92 13.99 -17.24 7.76
CA SER A 92 13.11 -18.28 8.27
C SER A 92 12.62 -18.01 9.71
N TYR A 93 12.89 -16.82 10.24
CA TYR A 93 12.38 -16.40 11.55
C TYR A 93 10.86 -16.39 11.60
N MET A 94 10.26 -17.11 12.56
CA MET A 94 8.82 -17.34 12.69
C MET A 94 8.27 -16.87 14.06
N GLY A 95 8.81 -15.77 14.59
CA GLY A 95 8.34 -15.17 15.84
C GLY A 95 7.03 -14.41 15.71
N THR A 96 6.45 -14.06 16.85
CA THR A 96 5.22 -13.24 16.95
C THR A 96 5.39 -11.89 16.25
N GLU A 97 6.59 -11.35 16.25
CA GLU A 97 6.93 -10.08 15.60
C GLU A 97 6.73 -10.14 14.10
N ARG A 98 7.07 -11.27 13.48
CA ARG A 98 6.83 -11.48 12.05
C ARG A 98 5.33 -11.52 11.75
N GLU A 99 4.55 -12.26 12.53
CA GLU A 99 3.10 -12.33 12.37
C GLU A 99 2.45 -10.95 12.50
N LEU A 100 2.89 -10.15 13.48
CA LEU A 100 2.39 -8.78 13.68
C LEU A 100 2.74 -7.86 12.50
N LEU A 101 3.95 -7.98 11.94
CA LEU A 101 4.37 -7.20 10.79
C LEU A 101 3.60 -7.61 9.52
N GLU A 102 3.33 -8.91 9.33
CA GLU A 102 2.50 -9.43 8.24
C GLU A 102 1.04 -8.92 8.33
N ILE A 103 0.46 -8.91 9.54
CA ILE A 103 -0.87 -8.33 9.76
C ILE A 103 -0.86 -6.83 9.42
N ALA A 104 0.17 -6.11 9.85
CA ALA A 104 0.29 -4.68 9.59
C ALA A 104 0.34 -4.39 8.08
N THR A 105 1.30 -4.98 7.36
CA THR A 105 1.50 -4.72 5.92
C THR A 105 0.30 -5.14 5.08
N THR A 106 -0.30 -6.30 5.36
CA THR A 106 -1.48 -6.79 4.64
C THR A 106 -2.70 -5.91 4.88
N SER A 107 -2.90 -5.46 6.13
CA SER A 107 -4.03 -4.59 6.50
C SER A 107 -3.87 -3.20 5.89
N TRP A 108 -2.67 -2.63 5.90
CA TRP A 108 -2.38 -1.36 5.27
C TRP A 108 -2.59 -1.42 3.76
N LEU A 109 -2.04 -2.43 3.08
CA LEU A 109 -2.21 -2.60 1.63
C LEU A 109 -3.69 -2.70 1.26
N LYS A 110 -4.45 -3.58 1.94
CA LYS A 110 -5.90 -3.72 1.73
C LYS A 110 -6.64 -2.40 1.96
N GLY A 111 -6.32 -1.71 3.04
CA GLY A 111 -6.91 -0.42 3.39
C GLY A 111 -6.66 0.63 2.32
N LEU A 112 -5.42 0.77 1.84
CA LEU A 112 -5.03 1.73 0.81
C LEU A 112 -5.72 1.45 -0.53
N GLU A 113 -5.73 0.19 -0.98
CA GLU A 113 -6.40 -0.21 -2.23
C GLU A 113 -7.92 0.07 -2.18
N THR A 114 -8.57 -0.29 -1.07
CA THR A 114 -10.00 -0.03 -0.87
C THR A 114 -10.29 1.47 -0.82
N PHE A 115 -9.45 2.24 -0.14
CA PHE A 115 -9.61 3.70 -0.03
C PHE A 115 -9.54 4.39 -1.40
N GLN A 116 -8.52 4.08 -2.21
CA GLN A 116 -8.37 4.65 -3.54
C GLN A 116 -9.63 4.44 -4.39
N VAL A 117 -10.09 3.20 -4.47
CA VAL A 117 -11.28 2.86 -5.28
C VAL A 117 -12.52 3.58 -4.75
N SER A 118 -12.68 3.66 -3.42
CA SER A 118 -13.86 4.28 -2.81
C SER A 118 -13.90 5.78 -3.02
N ILE A 119 -12.77 6.48 -2.88
CA ILE A 119 -12.69 7.93 -3.12
C ILE A 119 -12.93 8.26 -4.59
N LEU A 120 -12.33 7.52 -5.52
CA LEU A 120 -12.55 7.75 -6.94
C LEU A 120 -14.02 7.53 -7.32
N ASN A 121 -14.66 6.50 -6.78
CA ASN A 121 -16.08 6.26 -6.98
C ASN A 121 -16.94 7.37 -6.35
N LEU A 122 -16.59 7.88 -5.17
CA LEU A 122 -17.31 8.97 -4.52
C LEU A 122 -17.26 10.27 -5.34
N VAL A 123 -16.14 10.54 -5.98
CA VAL A 123 -15.97 11.73 -6.84
C VAL A 123 -16.73 11.57 -8.15
N ASP A 124 -16.65 10.39 -8.79
CA ASP A 124 -17.17 10.15 -10.14
C ASP A 124 -18.67 9.83 -10.16
N GLN A 125 -19.25 9.43 -9.04
CA GLN A 125 -20.65 9.02 -8.92
C GLN A 125 -21.46 9.96 -8.01
N GLU A 126 -22.75 9.70 -7.89
CA GLU A 126 -23.56 10.30 -6.85
C GLU A 126 -23.22 9.67 -5.48
N TYR A 127 -23.22 10.49 -4.44
CA TYR A 127 -23.03 10.01 -3.08
C TYR A 127 -24.00 8.88 -2.73
N SER A 128 -23.48 7.84 -2.10
CA SER A 128 -24.27 6.78 -1.52
C SER A 128 -23.70 6.34 -0.17
N GLN A 129 -24.55 5.89 0.73
CA GLN A 129 -24.12 5.36 2.03
C GLN A 129 -23.16 4.18 1.88
N LEU A 130 -23.28 3.37 0.82
CA LEU A 130 -22.37 2.26 0.56
C LEU A 130 -20.92 2.71 0.29
N LEU A 131 -20.73 3.89 -0.32
CA LEU A 131 -19.40 4.46 -0.53
C LEU A 131 -18.77 4.93 0.77
N GLU A 132 -19.56 5.56 1.64
CA GLU A 132 -19.11 5.95 2.98
C GLU A 132 -18.76 4.72 3.84
N GLU A 133 -19.57 3.67 3.81
CA GLU A 133 -19.29 2.40 4.48
C GLU A 133 -17.97 1.77 3.96
N SER A 134 -17.73 1.82 2.64
CA SER A 134 -16.50 1.32 2.03
C SER A 134 -15.27 2.12 2.47
N ILE A 135 -15.39 3.45 2.58
CA ILE A 135 -14.31 4.30 3.12
C ILE A 135 -14.07 3.97 4.60
N ALA A 136 -15.12 3.78 5.40
CA ALA A 136 -15.00 3.39 6.80
C ALA A 136 -14.33 2.00 6.96
N GLU A 137 -14.62 1.04 6.08
CA GLU A 137 -13.96 -0.26 6.05
C GLU A 137 -12.47 -0.12 5.72
N SER A 138 -12.11 0.74 4.76
CA SER A 138 -10.71 1.01 4.43
C SER A 138 -9.94 1.60 5.62
N ILE A 139 -10.53 2.60 6.29
CA ILE A 139 -9.96 3.22 7.50
C ILE A 139 -9.82 2.22 8.63
N THR A 140 -10.79 1.33 8.80
CA THR A 140 -10.71 0.25 9.78
C THR A 140 -9.52 -0.68 9.48
N SER A 141 -9.32 -1.03 8.21
CA SER A 141 -8.18 -1.86 7.79
C SER A 141 -6.85 -1.14 8.07
N LEU A 142 -6.75 0.16 7.76
CA LEU A 142 -5.55 0.96 8.08
C LEU A 142 -5.29 1.00 9.58
N SER A 143 -6.32 1.21 10.40
CA SER A 143 -6.21 1.22 11.86
C SER A 143 -5.77 -0.12 12.46
N VAL A 144 -6.23 -1.24 11.88
CA VAL A 144 -5.74 -2.58 12.25
C VAL A 144 -4.24 -2.70 11.96
N GLY A 145 -3.80 -2.21 10.81
CA GLY A 145 -2.37 -2.17 10.47
C GLY A 145 -1.56 -1.32 11.45
N ASP A 146 -2.02 -0.10 11.78
CA ASP A 146 -1.37 0.78 12.75
C ASP A 146 -1.21 0.10 14.11
N LYS A 147 -2.26 -0.57 14.58
CA LYS A 147 -2.24 -1.29 15.86
C LYS A 147 -1.30 -2.51 15.84
N ALA A 148 -1.33 -3.28 14.75
CA ALA A 148 -0.44 -4.43 14.60
C ALA A 148 1.03 -4.00 14.58
N TYR A 149 1.35 -2.91 13.87
CA TYR A 149 2.70 -2.36 13.83
C TYR A 149 3.16 -1.79 15.17
N SER A 150 2.30 -1.10 15.90
CA SER A 150 2.61 -0.65 17.28
C SER A 150 2.91 -1.83 18.21
N ASN A 151 2.18 -2.93 18.07
CA ASN A 151 2.45 -4.15 18.82
C ASN A 151 3.77 -4.80 18.37
N PHE A 152 4.05 -4.84 17.05
CA PHE A 152 5.34 -5.29 16.52
C PHE A 152 6.51 -4.54 17.15
N LEU A 153 6.47 -3.20 17.20
CA LEU A 153 7.52 -2.38 17.82
C LEU A 153 7.69 -2.69 19.30
N SER A 154 6.62 -3.03 19.98
CA SER A 154 6.66 -3.39 21.41
C SER A 154 7.29 -4.76 21.64
N GLU A 155 6.88 -5.76 20.84
CA GLU A 155 7.39 -7.13 20.96
C GLU A 155 8.86 -7.22 20.53
N ILE A 156 9.23 -6.60 19.41
CA ILE A 156 10.62 -6.65 18.93
C ILE A 156 11.61 -5.99 19.91
N LYS A 157 11.15 -4.99 20.66
CA LYS A 157 11.94 -4.39 21.73
C LYS A 157 12.16 -5.37 22.88
N ILE A 158 11.14 -6.12 23.28
CA ILE A 158 11.24 -7.14 24.34
C ILE A 158 12.20 -8.24 23.91
N THR A 159 12.07 -8.72 22.68
CA THR A 159 12.94 -9.77 22.11
C THR A 159 14.39 -9.29 22.02
N SER A 160 14.60 -8.06 21.56
CA SER A 160 15.94 -7.46 21.50
C SER A 160 16.61 -7.35 22.87
N ASP A 161 15.87 -6.89 23.89
CA ASP A 161 16.39 -6.78 25.25
C ASP A 161 16.76 -8.16 25.83
N ASN A 162 15.98 -9.20 25.52
CA ASN A 162 16.20 -10.57 26.00
C ASN A 162 17.38 -11.24 25.30
N GLU A 163 17.57 -11.02 24.02
CA GLU A 163 18.57 -11.67 23.18
C GLU A 163 19.82 -10.81 22.96
N ASN A 164 19.83 -9.61 23.49
CA ASN A 164 20.90 -8.62 23.33
C ASN A 164 21.21 -8.32 21.86
N LEU A 165 20.14 -8.11 21.06
CA LEU A 165 20.22 -7.77 19.64
C LEU A 165 20.34 -6.27 19.44
N PHE A 166 20.96 -5.88 18.33
CA PHE A 166 20.97 -4.49 17.88
C PHE A 166 19.67 -4.20 17.12
N LEU A 167 18.84 -3.29 17.66
CA LEU A 167 17.64 -2.83 16.96
C LEU A 167 17.95 -1.65 16.04
N PRO A 168 17.49 -1.69 14.78
CA PRO A 168 17.39 -0.50 13.96
C PRO A 168 16.45 0.54 14.60
N ASP A 169 16.66 1.80 14.26
CA ASP A 169 15.73 2.87 14.66
C ASP A 169 14.52 2.85 13.72
N PHE A 170 13.51 2.05 14.09
CA PHE A 170 12.28 1.89 13.33
C PHE A 170 11.47 3.18 13.29
N PHE A 171 10.86 3.45 12.15
CA PHE A 171 10.03 4.63 11.97
C PHE A 171 8.68 4.48 12.69
N ASN A 172 8.16 5.60 13.17
CA ASN A 172 6.77 5.66 13.61
C ASN A 172 5.86 5.81 12.39
N ILE A 173 4.95 4.86 12.19
CA ILE A 173 4.07 4.78 11.04
C ILE A 173 2.64 4.77 11.55
N GLU A 174 1.85 5.73 11.07
CA GLU A 174 0.43 5.81 11.33
C GLU A 174 -0.26 6.32 10.07
N TYR A 175 -1.30 5.63 9.62
CA TYR A 175 -2.16 6.06 8.53
C TYR A 175 -3.41 6.75 9.03
N THR A 176 -3.93 6.33 10.18
CA THR A 176 -5.17 6.89 10.74
C THR A 176 -4.94 7.80 11.92
N GLY A 177 -3.85 7.66 12.63
CA GLY A 177 -3.44 8.48 13.78
C GLY A 177 -4.46 8.53 14.93
N ILE A 178 -5.45 7.64 14.93
CA ILE A 178 -6.64 7.83 15.74
C ILE A 178 -7.09 6.52 16.38
N GLU A 179 -7.16 6.51 17.69
CA GLU A 179 -8.02 5.57 18.44
C GLU A 179 -9.53 5.84 18.20
N SER A 180 -9.90 6.66 17.21
CA SER A 180 -11.25 7.17 17.00
C SER A 180 -12.06 6.29 16.07
N ASN A 181 -13.38 6.46 16.16
CA ASN A 181 -14.39 5.77 15.38
C ASN A 181 -14.13 5.93 13.87
N ALA A 182 -13.83 4.86 13.16
CA ALA A 182 -13.55 4.84 11.73
C ALA A 182 -14.68 5.52 10.90
N TYR A 183 -15.93 5.42 11.33
CA TYR A 183 -17.05 6.08 10.67
C TYR A 183 -16.99 7.61 10.76
N GLN A 184 -16.62 8.16 11.92
CA GLN A 184 -16.48 9.63 12.05
C GLN A 184 -15.35 10.17 11.20
N PHE A 185 -14.27 9.41 11.08
CA PHE A 185 -13.17 9.79 10.20
C PHE A 185 -13.52 9.64 8.74
N ALA A 186 -14.29 8.59 8.37
CA ALA A 186 -14.82 8.42 7.02
C ALA A 186 -15.74 9.57 6.63
N GLU A 187 -16.68 9.98 7.50
CA GLU A 187 -17.57 11.13 7.28
C GLU A 187 -16.76 12.41 6.98
N LEU A 188 -15.73 12.70 7.81
CA LEU A 188 -14.85 13.85 7.58
C LEU A 188 -14.14 13.80 6.22
N ILE A 189 -13.64 12.62 5.81
CA ILE A 189 -12.98 12.44 4.52
C ILE A 189 -13.98 12.59 3.37
N VAL A 190 -15.18 12.02 3.49
CA VAL A 190 -16.26 12.16 2.51
C VAL A 190 -16.61 13.64 2.30
N ASP A 191 -16.80 14.37 3.39
CA ASP A 191 -17.12 15.81 3.31
C ASP A 191 -16.02 16.57 2.59
N ARG A 192 -14.75 16.37 2.93
CA ARG A 192 -13.61 17.00 2.27
C ARG A 192 -13.52 16.64 0.78
N ALA A 193 -13.71 15.37 0.45
CA ALA A 193 -13.66 14.91 -0.94
C ALA A 193 -14.79 15.53 -1.77
N ILE A 194 -15.98 15.70 -1.20
CA ILE A 194 -17.13 16.35 -1.86
C ILE A 194 -16.88 17.85 -2.02
N GLU A 195 -16.34 18.53 -1.02
CA GLU A 195 -16.00 19.94 -1.10
C GLU A 195 -14.96 20.24 -2.20
N ASN A 196 -14.01 19.33 -2.39
CA ASN A 196 -12.95 19.44 -3.40
C ASN A 196 -13.27 18.66 -4.70
N LYS A 197 -14.49 18.18 -4.87
CA LYS A 197 -14.91 17.36 -6.01
C LYS A 197 -14.58 17.97 -7.37
N SER A 198 -14.65 19.29 -7.51
CA SER A 198 -14.39 19.98 -8.78
C SER A 198 -12.94 19.80 -9.28
N GLY A 199 -11.96 19.66 -8.39
CA GLY A 199 -10.57 19.37 -8.74
C GLY A 199 -10.31 17.92 -9.09
N LEU A 200 -11.05 17.01 -8.47
CA LEU A 200 -10.90 15.57 -8.61
C LEU A 200 -11.80 14.94 -9.67
N PHE A 201 -12.76 15.70 -10.20
CA PHE A 201 -13.71 15.17 -11.18
C PHE A 201 -12.99 14.81 -12.49
N LEU A 202 -13.35 13.65 -13.05
CA LEU A 202 -12.81 13.22 -14.34
C LEU A 202 -13.27 14.21 -15.42
N ARG A 203 -12.36 15.02 -15.92
CA ARG A 203 -12.62 15.89 -17.06
C ARG A 203 -12.76 15.03 -18.30
N ARG A 204 -13.97 14.91 -18.80
CA ARG A 204 -14.25 14.29 -20.10
C ARG A 204 -14.35 15.38 -21.13
N ASP A 205 -13.25 16.04 -21.41
CA ASP A 205 -13.15 17.03 -22.48
C ASP A 205 -13.08 16.29 -23.81
N ILE A 206 -14.26 15.92 -24.32
CA ILE A 206 -14.37 15.36 -25.66
C ILE A 206 -14.48 16.55 -26.61
N SER A 207 -13.44 16.80 -27.39
CA SER A 207 -13.49 17.78 -28.46
C SER A 207 -13.65 17.09 -29.83
N VAL A 208 -14.51 17.64 -30.67
CA VAL A 208 -14.59 17.24 -32.07
C VAL A 208 -13.51 17.99 -32.84
N THR A 209 -12.41 17.31 -33.15
CA THR A 209 -11.24 17.89 -33.82
C THR A 209 -11.33 17.85 -35.33
N GLY A 210 -12.25 17.07 -35.88
CA GLY A 210 -12.48 16.99 -37.33
C GLY A 210 -13.86 16.46 -37.66
N VAL A 211 -14.37 16.93 -38.77
CA VAL A 211 -15.63 16.44 -39.39
C VAL A 211 -15.36 16.15 -40.81
N GLU A 212 -15.54 14.90 -41.22
CA GLU A 212 -15.39 14.45 -42.60
C GLU A 212 -16.72 13.95 -43.17
N PHE A 213 -17.06 14.35 -44.38
CA PHE A 213 -18.22 13.86 -45.09
C PHE A 213 -17.78 12.91 -46.22
N VAL A 214 -18.50 11.80 -46.34
CA VAL A 214 -18.30 10.85 -47.48
C VAL A 214 -19.62 10.67 -48.20
N PRO A 215 -19.76 11.15 -49.45
CA PRO A 215 -18.79 11.94 -50.24
C PRO A 215 -18.51 13.33 -49.63
N GLU A 216 -17.38 13.95 -50.02
CA GLU A 216 -16.97 15.25 -49.52
C GLU A 216 -18.08 16.32 -49.68
N SER A 217 -18.13 17.26 -48.72
CA SER A 217 -19.07 18.38 -48.79
C SER A 217 -18.78 19.27 -50.01
N ILE A 218 -19.84 19.74 -50.71
CA ILE A 218 -19.73 20.58 -51.90
C ILE A 218 -19.23 21.98 -51.51
N ALA A 219 -19.63 22.48 -50.35
CA ALA A 219 -19.27 23.79 -49.86
C ALA A 219 -19.37 23.87 -48.33
N ILE A 220 -18.59 24.75 -47.75
CA ILE A 220 -18.70 25.16 -46.32
C ILE A 220 -19.23 26.61 -46.34
N THR A 221 -20.36 26.84 -45.72
CA THR A 221 -20.98 28.17 -45.58
C THR A 221 -21.10 28.55 -44.11
N GLU A 222 -21.43 29.81 -43.83
CA GLU A 222 -21.71 30.30 -42.45
C GLU A 222 -22.85 29.52 -41.77
N GLU A 223 -23.74 28.89 -42.57
CA GLU A 223 -24.86 28.07 -42.11
C GLU A 223 -24.48 26.59 -41.90
N GLY A 224 -23.28 26.16 -42.31
CA GLY A 224 -22.76 24.78 -42.17
C GLY A 224 -22.29 24.15 -43.46
N TYR A 225 -22.10 22.85 -43.43
CA TYR A 225 -21.67 22.04 -44.58
C TYR A 225 -22.84 21.76 -45.54
N ARG A 226 -22.62 21.93 -46.84
CA ARG A 226 -23.57 21.55 -47.86
C ARG A 226 -23.17 20.23 -48.48
N VAL A 227 -24.08 19.27 -48.49
CA VAL A 227 -23.92 17.94 -49.09
C VAL A 227 -24.93 17.72 -50.24
N LEU A 228 -24.64 16.78 -51.16
CA LEU A 228 -25.58 16.41 -52.21
C LEU A 228 -26.80 15.67 -51.61
N LEU A 229 -27.99 16.12 -51.95
CA LEU A 229 -29.24 15.55 -51.42
C LEU A 229 -29.63 14.20 -52.04
N ASP A 230 -29.06 13.85 -53.21
CA ASP A 230 -29.39 12.67 -53.99
C ASP A 230 -28.47 11.46 -53.69
N GLN A 231 -27.55 11.60 -52.76
CA GLN A 231 -26.62 10.53 -52.40
C GLN A 231 -26.62 10.32 -50.86
N PRO A 232 -26.52 9.05 -50.42
CA PRO A 232 -26.32 8.79 -49.00
C PRO A 232 -24.97 9.37 -48.55
N THR A 233 -25.03 10.25 -47.55
CA THR A 233 -23.85 10.90 -46.99
C THR A 233 -23.60 10.36 -45.56
N SER A 234 -22.38 9.87 -45.34
CA SER A 234 -21.93 9.52 -43.99
C SER A 234 -21.09 10.64 -43.40
N LEU A 235 -21.29 10.87 -42.11
CA LEU A 235 -20.55 11.80 -41.28
C LEU A 235 -19.56 11.01 -40.44
N GLN A 236 -18.27 11.32 -40.55
CA GLN A 236 -17.22 10.80 -39.70
C GLN A 236 -16.78 11.93 -38.74
N LEU A 237 -16.85 11.68 -37.46
CA LEU A 237 -16.36 12.61 -36.41
C LEU A 237 -15.02 12.11 -35.90
N VAL A 238 -14.00 12.95 -35.94
CA VAL A 238 -12.74 12.70 -35.26
C VAL A 238 -12.86 13.32 -33.86
N ILE A 239 -12.82 12.46 -32.86
CA ILE A 239 -12.97 12.84 -31.47
C ILE A 239 -11.58 12.74 -30.80
N ALA A 240 -11.12 13.82 -30.21
CA ALA A 240 -9.98 13.81 -29.30
C ALA A 240 -10.48 13.89 -27.85
N ASN A 241 -9.84 13.14 -26.98
CA ASN A 241 -9.97 13.26 -25.54
C ASN A 241 -8.70 13.97 -25.06
N GLU A 242 -8.81 15.21 -24.61
CA GLU A 242 -7.69 16.02 -24.08
C GLU A 242 -7.58 15.88 -22.57
#